data_2f1da4806a8107652f7ce2bdbf51c472
#
_entry.id   2f1da4806a8107652f7ce2bdbf51c472
#
_cell.length_a   1.000
_cell.length_b   1.000
_cell.length_c   1.000
_cell.angle_alpha   90.00
_cell.angle_beta   90.00
_cell.angle_gamma   90.00
#
_symmetry.space_group_name_H-M   'P 1'
#
loop_
_entity.id
_entity.type
_entity.pdbx_description
1 polymer ?
#
loop_
_entity_poly.entity_id
_entity_poly.type
_entity_poly.pdbx_seq_one_letter_code
_entity_poly.pdbx_strand_id
1 'polypeptide(L)'
;RLVCVDPSSAFVEDLEPGKVHAAAGQAAFDYLLEGIELATCGQVEGIVTLPLHKEGLHAAGHHYPGHTEILAEMTGTREFGMMLYRRGLGVVHVT
;
A
#
# COMPACT_ATOMS: atom_id res chain seq x y z
N ARG A 1 23.05 0.84 2.64
CA ARG A 1 22.68 2.19 2.19
C ARG A 1 21.17 2.29 2.03
N LEU A 2 20.58 3.30 2.64
CA LEU A 2 19.17 3.61 2.47
C LEU A 2 18.99 4.65 1.37
N VAL A 3 18.05 4.36 0.47
CA VAL A 3 17.63 5.30 -0.57
C VAL A 3 16.18 5.64 -0.33
N CYS A 4 15.87 6.93 -0.28
CA CYS A 4 14.50 7.40 -0.09
C CYS A 4 13.97 7.98 -1.40
N VAL A 5 12.77 7.52 -1.80
CA VAL A 5 12.06 8.03 -2.97
C VAL A 5 10.75 8.64 -2.51
N ASP A 6 10.44 9.86 -2.95
CA ASP A 6 9.20 10.53 -2.63
C ASP A 6 8.41 10.81 -3.92
N PRO A 7 7.58 9.87 -4.37
CA PRO A 7 6.86 9.99 -5.63
C PRO A 7 5.57 10.81 -5.56
N SER A 8 5.12 11.16 -4.34
CA SER A 8 3.82 11.81 -4.17
C SER A 8 3.89 13.30 -4.45
N SER A 9 2.89 13.81 -5.17
CA SER A 9 2.67 15.24 -5.33
C SER A 9 1.73 15.81 -4.27
N ALA A 10 1.18 14.95 -3.39
CA ALA A 10 0.30 15.37 -2.32
C ALA A 10 1.08 16.14 -1.26
N PHE A 11 0.52 17.26 -0.80
CA PHE A 11 1.14 18.07 0.23
C PHE A 11 0.63 17.61 1.60
N VAL A 12 1.52 17.03 2.41
CA VAL A 12 1.14 16.40 3.68
C VAL A 12 1.77 17.06 4.91
N GLU A 13 2.64 18.05 4.73
CA GLU A 13 3.40 18.64 5.84
C GLU A 13 2.55 19.37 6.86
N ASP A 14 1.46 20.00 6.41
CA ASP A 14 0.57 20.79 7.28
C ASP A 14 -0.67 20.01 7.75
N LEU A 15 -0.69 18.69 7.56
CA LEU A 15 -1.82 17.88 7.99
C LEU A 15 -1.82 17.70 9.51
N GLU A 16 -2.99 17.83 10.12
CA GLU A 16 -3.16 17.63 11.55
C GLU A 16 -3.08 16.14 11.89
N PRO A 17 -2.14 15.72 12.78
CA PRO A 17 -2.05 14.33 13.18
C PRO A 17 -3.33 13.82 13.86
N GLY A 18 -3.65 12.55 13.68
CA GLY A 18 -4.79 11.91 14.29
C GLY A 18 -6.12 12.17 13.60
N LYS A 19 -6.11 12.82 12.44
CA LYS A 19 -7.32 13.09 11.65
C LYS A 19 -7.24 12.46 10.26
N VAL A 20 -8.42 12.22 9.68
CA VAL A 20 -8.53 11.68 8.33
C VAL A 20 -8.34 12.81 7.31
N HIS A 21 -7.41 12.61 6.37
CA HIS A 21 -7.13 13.58 5.32
C HIS A 21 -7.04 12.87 3.96
N ALA A 22 -7.74 13.41 2.97
CA ALA A 22 -7.66 12.90 1.61
C ALA A 22 -6.24 13.01 1.05
N ALA A 23 -5.51 14.08 1.37
CA ALA A 23 -4.12 14.26 0.93
C ALA A 23 -3.20 13.17 1.49
N ALA A 24 -3.39 12.77 2.75
CA ALA A 24 -2.63 11.67 3.35
C ALA A 24 -2.98 10.34 2.70
N GLY A 25 -4.27 10.10 2.40
CA GLY A 25 -4.71 8.91 1.70
C GLY A 25 -4.12 8.83 0.28
N GLN A 26 -4.10 9.94 -0.43
CA GLN A 26 -3.50 9.99 -1.75
C GLN A 26 -1.99 9.74 -1.71
N ALA A 27 -1.29 10.31 -0.73
CA ALA A 27 0.15 10.09 -0.56
C ALA A 27 0.44 8.61 -0.28
N ALA A 28 -0.33 7.99 0.60
CA ALA A 28 -0.17 6.56 0.91
C ALA A 28 -0.37 5.69 -0.33
N PHE A 29 -1.37 6.02 -1.15
CA PHE A 29 -1.63 5.32 -2.40
C PHE A 29 -0.47 5.49 -3.38
N ASP A 30 0.04 6.72 -3.55
CA ASP A 30 1.16 7.01 -4.43
C ASP A 30 2.42 6.25 -4.01
N TYR A 31 2.70 6.17 -2.72
CA TYR A 31 3.85 5.42 -2.20
C TYR A 31 3.73 3.93 -2.49
N LEU A 32 2.53 3.39 -2.33
CA LEU A 32 2.28 1.99 -2.63
C LEU A 32 2.44 1.68 -4.12
N LEU A 33 1.90 2.54 -4.99
CA LEU A 33 2.03 2.38 -6.44
C LEU A 33 3.49 2.39 -6.88
N GLU A 34 4.30 3.29 -6.31
CA GLU A 34 5.74 3.34 -6.61
C GLU A 34 6.43 2.04 -6.21
N GLY A 35 6.11 1.53 -5.01
CA GLY A 35 6.65 0.25 -4.55
C GLY A 35 6.28 -0.90 -5.49
N ILE A 36 5.04 -0.94 -5.94
CA ILE A 36 4.55 -1.96 -6.88
C ILE A 36 5.30 -1.86 -8.21
N GLU A 37 5.50 -0.66 -8.72
CA GLU A 37 6.23 -0.45 -9.97
C GLU A 37 7.67 -0.92 -9.85
N LEU A 38 8.36 -0.57 -8.78
CA LEU A 38 9.73 -1.01 -8.53
C LEU A 38 9.84 -2.54 -8.44
N ALA A 39 8.88 -3.18 -7.79
CA ALA A 39 8.86 -4.65 -7.69
C ALA A 39 8.55 -5.30 -9.04
N THR A 40 7.61 -4.74 -9.81
CA THR A 40 7.23 -5.26 -11.13
C THR A 40 8.38 -5.13 -12.12
N CYS A 41 9.15 -4.06 -12.05
CA CYS A 41 10.33 -3.84 -12.88
C CYS A 41 11.55 -4.65 -12.41
N GLY A 42 11.47 -5.36 -11.30
CA GLY A 42 12.57 -6.15 -10.78
C GLY A 42 13.65 -5.37 -10.04
N GLN A 43 13.40 -4.10 -9.72
CA GLN A 43 14.35 -3.27 -8.97
C GLN A 43 14.38 -3.58 -7.49
N VAL A 44 13.29 -4.12 -6.96
CA VAL A 44 13.21 -4.60 -5.57
C VAL A 44 12.58 -5.98 -5.57
N GLU A 45 12.86 -6.77 -4.53
CA GLU A 45 12.41 -8.16 -4.43
C GLU A 45 11.07 -8.31 -3.72
N GLY A 46 10.67 -7.31 -2.97
CA GLY A 46 9.42 -7.35 -2.22
C GLY A 46 9.04 -5.99 -1.70
N ILE A 47 7.87 -5.92 -1.08
CA ILE A 47 7.32 -4.69 -0.53
C ILE A 47 6.93 -4.95 0.92
N VAL A 48 7.34 -4.03 1.81
CA VAL A 48 6.89 -4.04 3.21
C VAL A 48 6.10 -2.76 3.41
N THR A 49 4.82 -2.91 3.77
CA THR A 49 3.90 -1.78 3.92
C THR A 49 3.70 -1.41 5.38
N LEU A 50 3.51 -0.12 5.63
CA LEU A 50 3.03 0.39 6.92
C LEU A 50 1.49 0.46 6.89
N PRO A 51 0.86 0.66 8.06
CA PRO A 51 -0.60 0.72 8.13
C PRO A 51 -1.21 1.74 7.17
N LEU A 52 -2.34 1.38 6.59
CA LEU A 52 -3.08 2.21 5.66
C LEU A 52 -4.42 2.59 6.28
N HIS A 53 -4.77 3.87 6.21
CA HIS A 53 -6.05 4.37 6.72
C HIS A 53 -7.10 4.32 5.60
N LYS A 54 -8.05 3.41 5.74
CA LYS A 54 -9.05 3.15 4.69
C LYS A 54 -9.93 4.35 4.39
N GLU A 55 -10.34 5.08 5.43
CA GLU A 55 -11.18 6.28 5.25
C GLU A 55 -10.43 7.38 4.50
N GLY A 56 -9.14 7.58 4.79
CA GLY A 56 -8.31 8.54 4.07
C GLY A 56 -8.14 8.14 2.61
N LEU A 57 -7.96 6.85 2.36
CA LEU A 57 -7.85 6.31 1.01
C LEU A 57 -9.14 6.53 0.23
N HIS A 58 -10.29 6.24 0.84
CA HIS A 58 -11.59 6.45 0.23
C HIS A 58 -11.88 7.94 0.00
N ALA A 59 -11.48 8.80 0.93
CA ALA A 59 -11.62 10.24 0.79
C ALA A 59 -10.82 10.78 -0.40
N ALA A 60 -9.72 10.13 -0.75
CA ALA A 60 -8.91 10.47 -1.92
C ALA A 60 -9.48 9.91 -3.23
N GLY A 61 -10.57 9.15 -3.17
CA GLY A 61 -11.23 8.57 -4.34
C GLY A 61 -10.82 7.15 -4.67
N HIS A 62 -10.05 6.50 -3.82
CA HIS A 62 -9.57 5.13 -4.02
C HIS A 62 -10.36 4.16 -3.14
N HIS A 63 -11.27 3.41 -3.75
CA HIS A 63 -12.21 2.54 -3.04
C HIS A 63 -11.74 1.09 -2.98
N TYR A 64 -10.66 0.86 -2.27
CA TYR A 64 -10.12 -0.47 -2.03
C TYR A 64 -10.30 -0.87 -0.56
N PRO A 65 -10.61 -2.14 -0.27
CA PRO A 65 -10.69 -2.61 1.12
C PRO A 65 -9.35 -2.54 1.87
N GLY A 66 -8.24 -2.66 1.18
CA GLY A 66 -6.91 -2.59 1.79
C GLY A 66 -5.80 -2.81 0.80
N HIS A 67 -4.59 -3.07 1.30
CA HIS A 67 -3.40 -3.29 0.48
C HIS A 67 -3.52 -4.46 -0.49
N THR A 68 -4.10 -5.56 -0.03
CA THR A 68 -4.16 -6.80 -0.81
C THR A 68 -4.87 -6.60 -2.14
N GLU A 69 -5.99 -5.91 -2.14
CA GLU A 69 -6.78 -5.65 -3.33
C GLU A 69 -6.08 -4.69 -4.29
N ILE A 70 -5.36 -3.71 -3.74
CA ILE A 70 -4.56 -2.79 -4.56
C ILE A 70 -3.43 -3.56 -5.25
N LEU A 71 -2.72 -4.38 -4.50
CA LEU A 71 -1.63 -5.20 -5.03
C LEU A 71 -2.12 -6.15 -6.12
N ALA A 72 -3.26 -6.80 -5.89
CA ALA A 72 -3.84 -7.74 -6.85
C ALA A 72 -4.21 -7.03 -8.16
N GLU A 73 -4.89 -5.90 -8.07
CA GLU A 73 -5.32 -5.14 -9.24
C GLU A 73 -4.14 -4.61 -10.04
N MET A 74 -3.17 -3.99 -9.36
CA MET A 74 -2.02 -3.38 -10.04
C MET A 74 -1.06 -4.39 -10.65
N THR A 75 -1.09 -5.64 -10.21
CA THR A 75 -0.28 -6.72 -10.79
C THR A 75 -1.07 -7.63 -11.72
N GLY A 76 -2.37 -7.38 -11.91
CA GLY A 76 -3.22 -8.20 -12.77
C GLY A 76 -3.46 -9.61 -12.23
N THR A 77 -3.39 -9.78 -10.91
CA THR A 77 -3.53 -11.08 -10.25
C THR A 77 -4.97 -11.35 -9.90
N ARG A 78 -5.50 -12.50 -10.31
CA ARG A 78 -6.89 -12.90 -10.02
C ARG A 78 -7.00 -13.74 -8.76
N GLU A 79 -6.05 -14.63 -8.56
CA GLU A 79 -6.05 -15.53 -7.41
C GLU A 79 -4.98 -15.09 -6.43
N PHE A 80 -5.39 -14.71 -5.25
CA PHE A 80 -4.49 -14.20 -4.23
C PHE A 80 -5.05 -14.49 -2.85
N GLY A 81 -4.21 -14.38 -1.84
CA GLY A 81 -4.64 -14.57 -0.46
C GLY A 81 -3.66 -13.88 0.48
N MET A 82 -4.06 -13.80 1.73
CA MET A 82 -3.22 -13.25 2.78
C MET A 82 -2.75 -14.38 3.68
N MET A 83 -1.44 -14.44 3.93
CA MET A 83 -0.85 -15.44 4.79
C MET A 83 -0.32 -14.77 6.06
N LEU A 84 -0.68 -15.33 7.20
CA LEU A 84 0.00 -15.06 8.45
C LEU A 84 1.11 -16.08 8.60
N TYR A 85 2.33 -15.61 8.79
CA TYR A 85 3.49 -16.49 8.77
C TYR A 85 4.38 -16.29 9.98
N ARG A 86 4.80 -17.41 10.55
CA ARG A 86 5.94 -17.45 11.47
C ARG A 86 6.80 -18.64 11.04
N ARG A 87 8.04 -18.66 11.48
CA ARG A 87 8.96 -19.74 11.12
C ARG A 87 8.34 -21.12 11.44
N GLY A 88 8.19 -21.93 10.40
CA GLY A 88 7.62 -23.28 10.50
C GLY A 88 6.09 -23.35 10.47
N LEU A 89 5.38 -22.22 10.36
CA LEU A 89 3.92 -22.23 10.29
C LEU A 89 3.41 -21.10 9.41
N GLY A 90 2.61 -21.43 8.41
CA GLY A 90 1.89 -20.47 7.59
C GLY A 90 0.40 -20.74 7.63
N VAL A 91 -0.41 -19.68 7.75
CA VAL A 91 -1.87 -19.77 7.75
C VAL A 91 -2.41 -18.84 6.67
N VAL A 92 -3.13 -19.39 5.71
CA VAL A 92 -3.78 -18.63 4.64
C VAL A 92 -5.25 -18.51 4.96
N HIS A 93 -5.77 -17.31 4.92
CA HIS A 93 -7.19 -17.04 5.17
C HIS A 93 -8.03 -17.40 3.95
N VAL A 94 -9.14 -18.07 4.18
CA VAL A 94 -10.16 -18.38 3.17
C VAL A 94 -11.40 -17.57 3.52
N THR A 95 -11.62 -16.48 2.80
CA THR A 95 -12.79 -15.63 3.03
C THR A 95 -13.35 -15.13 1.70
#